data_38922cacda2b564de4d9601525abdd78
#
_entry.id   38922cacda2b564de4d9601525abdd78
#
_cell.length_a   1.000
_cell.length_b   1.000
_cell.length_c   1.000
_cell.angle_alpha   90.00
_cell.angle_beta   90.00
_cell.angle_gamma   90.00
#
_symmetry.space_group_name_H-M   'P 1'
#
loop_
_entity.id
_entity.type
_entity.pdbx_description
1 polymer ?
#
loop_
_entity_poly.entity_id
_entity_poly.type
_entity_poly.pdbx_seq_one_letter_code
_entity_poly.pdbx_strand_id
1 'polypeptide(L)'
;MSNEANASRPLIGRESTAVPGRFGEPLSVEYSVTSRGGFDQHPTHPLFLCLHGWGSSEEDMAGIMRLIAPYNDFVALRGPLALAKAPERSEMPGNYAWLHDALPVGDDLDYDAYAAATAVDRWVAANIPADRHVV
;
A
#
# COMPACT_ATOMS: atom_id res chain seq x y z
N MET A 1 10.62 19.78 7.57
CA MET A 1 10.30 19.66 7.10
C MET A 1 9.16 19.00 6.89
N SER A 2 8.97 18.46 6.56
CA SER A 2 7.82 18.08 6.07
C SER A 2 6.87 17.40 6.98
N ASN A 3 5.67 17.67 6.89
CA ASN A 3 4.66 17.00 7.56
C ASN A 3 3.91 16.07 6.72
N GLU A 4 4.44 15.81 5.56
CA GLU A 4 3.74 15.01 4.59
C GLU A 4 3.67 13.57 4.96
N ALA A 5 4.40 13.18 6.00
CA ALA A 5 4.36 11.80 6.48
C ALA A 5 2.97 11.33 6.87
N ASN A 6 2.04 12.25 7.11
CA ASN A 6 0.69 11.90 7.49
C ASN A 6 -0.30 11.92 6.32
N ALA A 7 0.18 12.15 5.12
CA ALA A 7 -0.69 12.24 3.95
C ALA A 7 -0.28 11.25 2.89
N SER A 8 -1.26 10.70 2.15
CA SER A 8 -0.97 9.89 0.98
C SER A 8 -0.35 10.76 -0.09
N ARG A 9 0.61 10.23 -0.78
CA ARG A 9 1.28 10.98 -1.84
C ARG A 9 1.91 10.03 -2.84
N PRO A 10 2.12 10.48 -4.08
CA PRO A 10 2.81 9.67 -5.07
C PRO A 10 4.23 9.34 -4.62
N LEU A 11 4.75 8.23 -5.09
CA LEU A 11 6.14 7.87 -4.88
C LEU A 11 7.02 8.86 -5.65
N ILE A 12 7.99 9.43 -4.96
CA ILE A 12 8.83 10.46 -5.56
C ILE A 12 10.12 9.83 -6.03
N GLY A 13 10.35 9.91 -7.34
CA GLY A 13 11.62 9.48 -7.92
C GLY A 13 11.87 7.99 -7.92
N ARG A 14 10.96 7.20 -7.42
CA ARG A 14 11.13 5.76 -7.31
C ARG A 14 9.89 5.05 -7.79
N GLU A 15 9.64 5.10 -9.07
CA GLU A 15 8.51 4.38 -9.64
C GLU A 15 8.84 2.90 -9.69
N SER A 16 7.92 2.08 -9.23
CA SER A 16 8.07 0.64 -9.36
C SER A 16 7.50 0.18 -10.69
N THR A 17 8.12 -0.86 -11.25
CA THR A 17 7.66 -1.43 -12.52
C THR A 17 6.28 -2.06 -12.34
N ALA A 18 5.37 -1.75 -13.24
CA ALA A 18 4.04 -2.32 -13.21
C ALA A 18 4.06 -3.80 -13.57
N VAL A 19 3.11 -4.55 -13.01
CA VAL A 19 2.86 -5.93 -13.39
C VAL A 19 1.51 -6.01 -14.08
N PRO A 20 1.31 -6.93 -15.02
CA PRO A 20 0.00 -7.06 -15.65
C PRO A 20 -1.01 -7.66 -14.68
N GLY A 21 -2.15 -7.03 -14.56
CA GLY A 21 -3.26 -7.57 -13.80
C GLY A 21 -4.00 -8.65 -14.58
N ARG A 22 -5.01 -9.25 -13.93
CA ARG A 22 -5.76 -10.35 -14.51
C ARG A 22 -6.43 -9.98 -15.83
N PHE A 23 -6.80 -8.71 -15.99
CA PHE A 23 -7.44 -8.23 -17.22
C PHE A 23 -6.48 -7.45 -18.11
N GLY A 24 -5.18 -7.58 -17.88
CA GLY A 24 -4.17 -6.93 -18.71
C GLY A 24 -3.81 -5.51 -18.30
N GLU A 25 -4.46 -4.97 -17.26
CA GLU A 25 -4.18 -3.62 -16.80
C GLU A 25 -2.84 -3.58 -16.06
N PRO A 26 -2.13 -2.44 -16.10
CA PRO A 26 -0.87 -2.32 -15.38
C PRO A 26 -1.16 -2.07 -13.89
N LEU A 27 -0.55 -2.88 -13.03
CA LEU A 27 -0.69 -2.73 -11.59
C LEU A 27 0.64 -2.33 -10.97
N SER A 28 0.61 -1.27 -10.17
CA SER A 28 1.77 -0.85 -9.39
C SER A 28 1.29 -0.13 -8.15
N VAL A 29 2.13 -0.11 -7.12
CA VAL A 29 1.86 0.71 -5.95
C VAL A 29 2.30 2.13 -6.26
N GLU A 30 1.36 3.08 -6.19
CA GLU A 30 1.63 4.47 -6.55
C GLU A 30 1.52 5.43 -5.37
N TYR A 31 0.87 5.04 -4.29
CA TYR A 31 0.66 5.91 -3.14
C TYR A 31 0.98 5.18 -1.84
N SER A 32 1.51 5.93 -0.89
CA SER A 32 1.83 5.40 0.42
C SER A 32 1.66 6.47 1.49
N VAL A 33 1.52 6.03 2.73
CA VAL A 33 1.55 6.91 3.91
C VAL A 33 2.58 6.33 4.87
N THR A 34 3.43 7.19 5.40
CA THR A 34 4.47 6.74 6.33
C THR A 34 4.18 7.20 7.75
N SER A 35 4.90 6.63 8.68
CA SER A 35 5.00 7.16 10.04
C SER A 35 5.50 8.59 10.01
N ARG A 36 5.27 9.32 11.08
CA ARG A 36 5.66 10.72 11.18
C ARG A 36 7.17 10.85 10.99
N GLY A 37 7.56 11.72 10.10
CA GLY A 37 8.98 11.93 9.79
C GLY A 37 9.55 10.98 8.76
N GLY A 38 8.75 10.04 8.26
CA GLY A 38 9.20 9.06 7.28
C GLY A 38 9.34 7.67 7.88
N PHE A 39 9.81 6.72 7.08
CA PHE A 39 9.93 5.34 7.55
C PHE A 39 11.35 4.97 7.96
N ASP A 40 12.22 5.96 8.15
CA ASP A 40 13.61 5.72 8.53
C ASP A 40 14.01 6.45 9.82
N GLN A 41 13.08 6.75 10.69
CA GLN A 41 13.37 7.44 11.95
C GLN A 41 14.08 6.53 12.94
N HIS A 42 13.84 5.23 12.83
CA HIS A 42 14.46 4.22 13.70
C HIS A 42 15.05 3.12 12.85
N PRO A 43 16.14 3.39 12.12
CA PRO A 43 16.62 2.45 11.10
C PRO A 43 17.09 1.10 11.61
N THR A 44 17.36 0.98 12.92
CA THR A 44 17.74 -0.30 13.49
C THR A 44 16.55 -1.10 14.00
N HIS A 45 15.36 -0.51 13.99
CA HIS A 45 14.14 -1.22 14.38
C HIS A 45 13.45 -1.77 13.14
N PRO A 46 12.61 -2.79 13.28
CA PRO A 46 11.86 -3.28 12.13
C PRO A 46 10.95 -2.20 11.55
N LEU A 47 10.85 -2.20 10.23
CA LEU A 47 9.89 -1.36 9.52
C LEU A 47 8.63 -2.16 9.28
N PHE A 48 7.49 -1.62 9.70
CA PHE A 48 6.21 -2.27 9.44
C PHE A 48 5.70 -1.89 8.06
N LEU A 49 5.52 -2.89 7.20
CA LEU A 49 4.90 -2.73 5.90
C LEU A 49 3.43 -3.10 6.06
N CYS A 50 2.54 -2.14 5.84
CA CYS A 50 1.13 -2.33 6.15
C CYS A 50 0.30 -2.39 4.87
N LEU A 51 -0.51 -3.42 4.77
CA LEU A 51 -1.40 -3.62 3.62
C LEU A 51 -2.84 -3.65 4.12
N HIS A 52 -3.69 -2.81 3.54
CA HIS A 52 -5.08 -2.73 3.95
C HIS A 52 -5.91 -3.84 3.33
N GLY A 53 -7.13 -4.02 3.82
CA GLY A 53 -8.06 -4.99 3.29
C GLY A 53 -8.88 -4.46 2.12
N TRP A 54 -9.76 -5.30 1.58
CA TRP A 54 -10.66 -4.94 0.50
C TRP A 54 -11.51 -3.75 0.89
N GLY A 55 -11.56 -2.76 0.01
CA GLY A 55 -12.39 -1.58 0.24
C GLY A 55 -11.83 -0.57 1.21
N SER A 56 -10.62 -0.78 1.70
CA SER A 56 -9.96 0.11 2.63
C SER A 56 -8.92 0.98 1.91
N SER A 57 -7.99 1.54 2.63
CA SER A 57 -6.98 2.44 2.08
C SER A 57 -5.72 2.45 2.94
N GLU A 58 -4.67 3.02 2.36
CA GLU A 58 -3.42 3.25 3.10
C GLU A 58 -3.63 4.19 4.28
N GLU A 59 -4.57 5.12 4.18
CA GLU A 59 -4.82 6.06 5.27
C GLU A 59 -5.53 5.39 6.44
N ASP A 60 -6.42 4.43 6.16
CA ASP A 60 -7.04 3.64 7.21
C ASP A 60 -5.99 2.86 7.99
N MET A 61 -5.05 2.23 7.27
CA MET A 61 -3.98 1.47 7.91
C MET A 61 -3.05 2.38 8.71
N ALA A 62 -2.72 3.55 8.17
CA ALA A 62 -1.89 4.49 8.89
C ALA A 62 -2.57 4.94 10.19
N GLY A 63 -3.87 5.16 10.14
CA GLY A 63 -4.64 5.51 11.36
C GLY A 63 -4.56 4.40 12.41
N ILE A 64 -4.69 3.14 11.98
CA ILE A 64 -4.56 2.01 12.90
C ILE A 64 -3.15 1.97 13.50
N MET A 65 -2.12 2.10 12.67
CA MET A 65 -0.75 2.04 13.14
C MET A 65 -0.45 3.15 14.16
N ARG A 66 -0.98 4.34 13.94
CA ARG A 66 -0.76 5.43 14.89
C ARG A 66 -1.40 5.16 16.25
N LEU A 67 -2.45 4.33 16.28
CA LEU A 67 -3.09 3.97 17.54
C LEU A 67 -2.36 2.83 18.24
N ILE A 68 -1.92 1.81 17.51
CA ILE A 68 -1.37 0.61 18.14
C ILE A 68 0.15 0.63 18.26
N ALA A 69 0.84 1.36 17.40
CA ALA A 69 2.30 1.38 17.39
C ALA A 69 2.83 2.77 17.03
N PRO A 70 2.50 3.80 17.84
CA PRO A 70 2.76 5.19 17.47
C PRO A 70 4.25 5.54 17.36
N TYR A 71 5.13 4.74 17.95
CA TYR A 71 6.56 5.03 17.94
C TYR A 71 7.34 4.16 16.96
N ASN A 72 6.65 3.38 16.15
CA ASN A 72 7.32 2.52 15.19
C ASN A 72 7.34 3.15 13.81
N ASP A 73 8.40 2.88 13.06
CA ASP A 73 8.42 3.23 11.65
C ASP A 73 7.47 2.32 10.89
N PHE A 74 6.69 2.90 10.02
CA PHE A 74 5.80 2.11 9.17
C PHE A 74 5.61 2.79 7.81
N VAL A 75 5.24 2.00 6.83
CA VAL A 75 4.74 2.50 5.56
C VAL A 75 3.50 1.69 5.19
N ALA A 76 2.43 2.39 4.89
CA ALA A 76 1.18 1.77 4.47
C ALA A 76 0.99 2.03 2.98
N LEU A 77 0.74 0.99 2.21
CA LEU A 77 0.64 1.06 0.76
C LEU A 77 -0.82 1.01 0.32
N ARG A 78 -1.12 1.77 -0.74
CA ARG A 78 -2.44 1.73 -1.37
C ARG A 78 -2.51 0.57 -2.35
N GLY A 79 -3.53 -0.26 -2.23
CA GLY A 79 -3.81 -1.28 -3.24
C GLY A 79 -3.99 -0.66 -4.62
N PRO A 80 -3.51 -1.32 -5.68
CA PRO A 80 -3.48 -0.71 -7.01
C PRO A 80 -4.82 -0.64 -7.72
N LEU A 81 -5.86 -1.26 -7.19
CA LEU A 81 -7.17 -1.30 -7.82
C LEU A 81 -8.11 -0.33 -7.11
N ALA A 82 -8.69 0.59 -7.88
CA ALA A 82 -9.68 1.51 -7.34
C ALA A 82 -11.07 0.89 -7.52
N LEU A 83 -11.82 0.81 -6.42
CA LEU A 83 -13.16 0.26 -6.47
C LEU A 83 -14.16 1.35 -6.80
N ALA A 84 -15.24 0.98 -7.49
CA ALA A 84 -16.29 1.92 -7.82
C ALA A 84 -16.97 2.39 -6.54
N LYS A 85 -17.24 3.70 -6.47
CA LYS A 85 -17.95 4.26 -5.32
C LYS A 85 -19.44 4.01 -5.48
N ALA A 86 -20.09 3.63 -4.40
CA ALA A 86 -21.54 3.60 -4.38
C ALA A 86 -22.06 5.04 -4.45
N PRO A 87 -23.16 5.28 -5.16
CA PRO A 87 -23.67 6.65 -5.30
C PRO A 87 -23.90 7.36 -3.97
N GLU A 88 -24.44 6.66 -2.98
CA GLU A 88 -24.69 7.22 -1.67
C GLU A 88 -23.42 7.45 -0.85
N ARG A 89 -22.27 7.03 -1.35
CA ARG A 89 -21.00 7.19 -0.67
C ARG A 89 -20.01 7.99 -1.48
N SER A 90 -20.50 8.79 -2.39
CA SER A 90 -19.65 9.51 -3.34
C SER A 90 -18.72 10.50 -2.67
N GLU A 91 -19.01 10.93 -1.46
CA GLU A 91 -18.16 11.86 -0.74
C GLU A 91 -17.09 11.17 0.10
N MET A 92 -17.13 9.87 0.20
CA MET A 92 -16.14 9.15 0.98
C MET A 92 -14.83 9.06 0.22
N PRO A 93 -13.70 8.96 0.94
CA PRO A 93 -12.42 8.71 0.30
C PRO A 93 -12.49 7.48 -0.58
N GLY A 94 -11.66 7.44 -1.59
CA GLY A 94 -11.61 6.30 -2.47
C GLY A 94 -11.36 5.01 -1.72
N ASN A 95 -11.92 3.93 -2.23
CA ASN A 95 -11.72 2.59 -1.70
C ASN A 95 -10.83 1.82 -2.67
N TYR A 96 -9.93 1.03 -2.13
CA TYR A 96 -8.93 0.35 -2.93
C TYR A 96 -8.85 -1.13 -2.59
N ALA A 97 -8.21 -1.89 -3.45
CA ALA A 97 -8.10 -3.33 -3.29
C ALA A 97 -6.81 -3.86 -3.90
N TRP A 98 -6.40 -5.02 -3.43
CA TRP A 98 -5.27 -5.77 -3.96
C TRP A 98 -5.75 -6.85 -4.92
N LEU A 99 -6.99 -7.27 -4.80
CA LEU A 99 -7.61 -8.33 -5.59
C LEU A 99 -8.79 -7.76 -6.34
N HIS A 100 -9.12 -8.35 -7.49
CA HIS A 100 -10.23 -7.85 -8.32
C HIS A 100 -11.60 -8.15 -7.70
N ASP A 101 -11.71 -9.25 -6.96
CA ASP A 101 -12.97 -9.65 -6.35
C ASP A 101 -12.82 -9.69 -4.84
N ALA A 102 -13.89 -9.43 -4.13
CA ALA A 102 -13.90 -9.50 -2.67
C ALA A 102 -13.61 -10.91 -2.17
N LEU A 103 -14.10 -11.93 -2.91
CA LEU A 103 -13.92 -13.31 -2.56
C LEU A 103 -13.51 -14.11 -3.80
N PRO A 104 -12.31 -13.88 -4.33
CA PRO A 104 -11.87 -14.63 -5.49
C PRO A 104 -11.55 -16.07 -5.12
N VAL A 105 -11.68 -16.98 -6.07
CA VAL A 105 -11.40 -18.40 -5.85
C VAL A 105 -10.60 -18.97 -7.02
N GLY A 106 -9.92 -20.08 -6.76
CA GLY A 106 -9.23 -20.85 -7.79
C GLY A 106 -8.17 -20.05 -8.50
N ASP A 107 -8.11 -20.19 -9.83
CA ASP A 107 -7.09 -19.53 -10.63
C ASP A 107 -7.15 -18.01 -10.56
N ASP A 108 -8.32 -17.44 -10.38
CA ASP A 108 -8.49 -16.00 -10.23
C ASP A 108 -7.80 -15.51 -8.95
N LEU A 109 -7.97 -16.23 -7.87
CA LEU A 109 -7.29 -15.90 -6.62
C LEU A 109 -5.78 -16.02 -6.78
N ASP A 110 -5.32 -17.10 -7.37
CA ASP A 110 -3.89 -17.34 -7.55
C ASP A 110 -3.26 -16.23 -8.38
N TYR A 111 -3.91 -15.85 -9.47
CA TYR A 111 -3.38 -14.80 -10.33
C TYR A 111 -3.36 -13.44 -9.63
N ASP A 112 -4.48 -13.07 -9.00
CA ASP A 112 -4.58 -11.78 -8.33
C ASP A 112 -3.58 -11.69 -7.17
N ALA A 113 -3.46 -12.76 -6.38
CA ALA A 113 -2.51 -12.77 -5.26
C ALA A 113 -1.07 -12.65 -5.75
N TYR A 114 -0.73 -13.35 -6.83
CA TYR A 114 0.61 -13.26 -7.39
C TYR A 114 0.90 -11.85 -7.91
N ALA A 115 -0.04 -11.27 -8.64
CA ALA A 115 0.14 -9.93 -9.18
C ALA A 115 0.27 -8.89 -8.07
N ALA A 116 -0.57 -8.99 -7.03
CA ALA A 116 -0.50 -8.08 -5.89
C ALA A 116 0.83 -8.22 -5.14
N ALA A 117 1.24 -9.44 -4.86
CA ALA A 117 2.50 -9.67 -4.16
C ALA A 117 3.68 -9.15 -4.97
N THR A 118 3.65 -9.36 -6.29
CA THR A 118 4.71 -8.88 -7.16
C THR A 118 4.76 -7.34 -7.19
N ALA A 119 3.60 -6.69 -7.21
CA ALA A 119 3.55 -5.22 -7.17
C ALA A 119 4.14 -4.68 -5.87
N VAL A 120 3.82 -5.31 -4.74
CA VAL A 120 4.39 -4.92 -3.44
C VAL A 120 5.89 -5.16 -3.43
N ASP A 121 6.33 -6.32 -3.90
CA ASP A 121 7.74 -6.65 -3.91
C ASP A 121 8.55 -5.66 -4.76
N ARG A 122 8.03 -5.29 -5.91
CA ARG A 122 8.68 -4.29 -6.75
C ARG A 122 8.74 -2.92 -6.11
N TRP A 123 7.68 -2.55 -5.38
CA TRP A 123 7.69 -1.29 -4.64
C TRP A 123 8.76 -1.31 -3.54
N VAL A 124 8.83 -2.40 -2.79
CA VAL A 124 9.82 -2.55 -1.72
C VAL A 124 11.22 -2.47 -2.29
N ALA A 125 11.49 -3.20 -3.37
CA ALA A 125 12.80 -3.20 -4.00
C ALA A 125 13.21 -1.81 -4.48
N ALA A 126 12.25 -1.01 -4.95
CA ALA A 126 12.54 0.33 -5.45
C ALA A 126 12.70 1.38 -4.36
N ASN A 127 12.07 1.19 -3.19
CA ASN A 127 11.93 2.24 -2.20
C ASN A 127 12.54 1.95 -0.84
N ILE A 128 12.73 0.70 -0.47
CA ILE A 128 13.24 0.34 0.84
C ILE A 128 14.67 -0.17 0.72
N PRO A 129 15.59 0.32 1.56
CA PRO A 129 16.97 -0.20 1.53
C PRO A 129 17.00 -1.71 1.73
N ALA A 130 17.88 -2.38 0.97
CA ALA A 130 17.94 -3.83 0.97
C ALA A 130 18.30 -4.44 2.33
N ASP A 131 19.00 -3.68 3.17
CA ASP A 131 19.40 -4.14 4.48
C ASP A 131 18.40 -3.81 5.58
N ARG A 132 17.27 -3.14 5.24
CA ARG A 132 16.26 -2.82 6.25
C ARG A 132 15.43 -4.06 6.57
N HIS A 133 15.28 -4.33 7.86
CA HIS A 133 14.41 -5.43 8.29
C HIS A 133 12.96 -4.97 8.18
N VAL A 134 12.18 -5.67 7.37
CA VAL A 134 10.77 -5.35 7.11
C VAL A 134 9.90 -6.48 7.64
N VAL A 135 8.84 -6.13 8.34
CA VAL A 135 7.86 -7.08 8.84
C VAL A 135 6.46 -6.72 8.38
#